data_9f4519e686c6c7684dc571988cb96747
#
_entry.id   9f4519e686c6c7684dc571988cb96747
#
_cell.length_a   1.000
_cell.length_b   1.000
_cell.length_c   1.000
_cell.angle_alpha   90.00
_cell.angle_beta   90.00
_cell.angle_gamma   90.00
#
_symmetry.space_group_name_H-M   'P 1'
#
loop_
_entity.id
_entity.type
_entity.pdbx_description
1 polymer ?
#
loop_
_entity_poly.entity_id
_entity_poly.type
_entity_poly.pdbx_seq_one_letter_code
_entity_poly.pdbx_strand_id
1 'polypeptide(L)'
;MEGTSYLKNIIYHDSGPYIISSATFPSYFQKDENAVIESHANLDLEIFVKIAKKLDISVRYVGEETKSVVTGIYNKIMESKLPEQGIKCVIVPRKKEKSGVEISASNVRLLLKEGNLEGIKELVPESTYKFFMSDEGKKIIKKIEQIEDVIHY
;
A
#
# COMPACT_ATOMS: atom_id res chain seq x y z
N MET A 1 2.26 -12.84 5.35
CA MET A 1 3.66 -13.34 5.50
C MET A 1 3.91 -14.58 4.66
N GLU A 2 2.95 -15.46 4.42
CA GLU A 2 3.14 -16.67 3.57
C GLU A 2 3.67 -16.37 2.16
N GLY A 3 3.18 -15.30 1.53
CA GLY A 3 3.57 -14.93 0.16
C GLY A 3 5.05 -14.58 -0.03
N THR A 4 5.80 -14.37 1.05
CA THR A 4 7.23 -14.02 1.05
C THR A 4 8.06 -14.98 1.88
N SER A 5 7.49 -16.10 2.33
CA SER A 5 8.15 -17.10 3.19
C SER A 5 9.38 -17.76 2.54
N TYR A 6 9.47 -17.73 1.21
CA TYR A 6 10.63 -18.21 0.44
C TYR A 6 11.83 -17.26 0.48
N LEU A 7 11.65 -16.02 0.91
CA LEU A 7 12.73 -15.04 1.04
C LEU A 7 13.35 -15.12 2.42
N LYS A 8 14.65 -15.43 2.49
CA LYS A 8 15.37 -15.66 3.75
C LYS A 8 15.89 -14.38 4.42
N ASN A 9 15.90 -13.27 3.69
CA ASN A 9 16.49 -11.99 4.12
C ASN A 9 15.44 -10.92 4.42
N ILE A 10 14.21 -11.32 4.78
CA ILE A 10 13.13 -10.41 5.15
C ILE A 10 12.96 -10.40 6.66
N ILE A 11 12.88 -9.20 7.22
CA ILE A 11 12.47 -8.94 8.60
C ILE A 11 11.15 -8.17 8.54
N TYR A 12 10.12 -8.71 9.19
CA TYR A 12 8.83 -8.03 9.34
C TYR A 12 8.85 -7.16 10.59
N HIS A 13 8.57 -5.89 10.41
CA HIS A 13 8.51 -4.93 11.49
C HIS A 13 7.15 -4.23 11.48
N ASP A 14 6.46 -4.26 12.59
CA ASP A 14 5.24 -3.49 12.76
C ASP A 14 5.63 -2.04 13.10
N SER A 15 5.12 -1.08 12.34
CA SER A 15 5.34 0.35 12.60
C SER A 15 4.43 0.89 13.72
N GLY A 16 3.43 0.12 14.14
CA GLY A 16 2.44 0.57 15.12
C GLY A 16 1.81 1.92 14.71
N PRO A 17 1.60 2.84 15.66
CA PRO A 17 0.98 4.14 15.38
C PRO A 17 1.98 5.21 14.90
N TYR A 18 3.16 4.83 14.37
CA TYR A 18 4.24 5.77 14.09
C TYR A 18 4.40 6.14 12.62
N ILE A 19 3.89 5.34 11.69
CA ILE A 19 4.02 5.59 10.24
C ILE A 19 2.67 5.36 9.57
N ILE A 20 2.22 6.35 8.78
CA ILE A 20 0.93 6.34 8.07
C ILE A 20 -0.19 5.91 9.01
N SER A 21 -0.32 6.64 10.10
CA SER A 21 -1.34 6.40 11.12
C SER A 21 -2.26 7.59 11.28
N SER A 22 -3.40 7.41 11.93
CA SER A 22 -4.29 8.52 12.28
C SER A 22 -3.65 9.57 13.19
N ALA A 23 -2.56 9.22 13.88
CA ALA A 23 -1.80 10.13 14.73
C ALA A 23 -0.74 10.94 13.98
N THR A 24 -0.08 10.35 12.97
CA THR A 24 1.03 10.99 12.25
C THR A 24 0.62 11.50 10.89
N PHE A 25 -0.37 10.88 10.26
CA PHE A 25 -0.85 11.25 8.93
C PHE A 25 -2.38 11.12 8.82
N PRO A 26 -3.17 11.90 9.58
CA PRO A 26 -4.63 11.81 9.54
C PRO A 26 -5.21 12.09 8.14
N SER A 27 -4.63 12.99 7.35
CA SER A 27 -5.06 13.27 5.96
C SER A 27 -4.97 12.06 5.02
N TYR A 28 -4.23 11.02 5.39
CA TYR A 28 -4.21 9.79 4.59
C TYR A 28 -5.58 9.08 4.61
N PHE A 29 -6.37 9.30 5.64
CA PHE A 29 -7.66 8.66 5.89
C PHE A 29 -8.86 9.61 5.70
N GLN A 30 -8.60 10.90 5.41
CA GLN A 30 -9.63 11.94 5.31
C GLN A 30 -9.39 12.77 4.04
N LYS A 31 -10.43 13.51 3.61
CA LYS A 31 -10.30 14.47 2.50
C LYS A 31 -9.87 15.81 3.10
N ASP A 32 -8.65 16.21 2.83
CA ASP A 32 -8.08 17.47 3.30
C ASP A 32 -7.52 18.29 2.14
N GLU A 33 -7.26 19.57 2.40
CA GLU A 33 -6.54 20.44 1.47
C GLU A 33 -5.08 20.00 1.30
N ASN A 34 -4.49 20.24 0.13
CA ASN A 34 -3.14 19.80 -0.20
C ASN A 34 -2.08 20.28 0.81
N ALA A 35 -2.21 21.52 1.33
CA ALA A 35 -1.29 22.05 2.33
C ALA A 35 -1.32 21.28 3.66
N VAL A 36 -2.49 20.80 4.06
CA VAL A 36 -2.67 19.96 5.25
C VAL A 36 -2.07 18.58 5.02
N ILE A 37 -2.32 18.01 3.83
CA ILE A 37 -1.73 16.71 3.40
C ILE A 37 -0.21 16.80 3.43
N GLU A 38 0.37 17.84 2.87
CA GLU A 38 1.82 18.06 2.87
C GLU A 38 2.40 18.20 4.28
N SER A 39 1.71 18.92 5.16
CA SER A 39 2.13 19.07 6.56
C SER A 39 2.18 17.73 7.28
N HIS A 40 1.11 16.94 7.19
CA HIS A 40 1.05 15.62 7.81
C HIS A 40 2.05 14.64 7.18
N ALA A 41 2.21 14.67 5.85
CA ALA A 41 3.20 13.86 5.14
C ALA A 41 4.63 14.17 5.60
N ASN A 42 4.95 15.44 5.82
CA ASN A 42 6.26 15.85 6.33
C ASN A 42 6.51 15.34 7.76
N LEU A 43 5.53 15.46 8.65
CA LEU A 43 5.63 14.93 10.02
C LEU A 43 5.86 13.41 10.02
N ASP A 44 5.06 12.68 9.25
CA ASP A 44 5.19 11.22 9.12
C ASP A 44 6.58 10.83 8.58
N LEU A 45 7.07 11.57 7.58
CA LEU A 45 8.38 11.33 7.00
C LEU A 45 9.53 11.60 7.98
N GLU A 46 9.44 12.65 8.81
CA GLU A 46 10.43 12.91 9.86
C GLU A 46 10.51 11.78 10.87
N ILE A 47 9.37 11.23 11.26
CA ILE A 47 9.30 10.07 12.16
C ILE A 47 9.94 8.85 11.46
N PHE A 48 9.58 8.60 10.21
CA PHE A 48 10.18 7.52 9.43
C PHE A 48 11.71 7.65 9.36
N VAL A 49 12.24 8.85 9.07
CA VAL A 49 13.70 9.09 9.00
C VAL A 49 14.39 8.75 10.31
N LYS A 50 13.79 9.09 11.46
CA LYS A 50 14.35 8.73 12.77
C LYS A 50 14.40 7.21 12.96
N ILE A 51 13.34 6.49 12.58
CA ILE A 51 13.29 5.03 12.64
C ILE A 51 14.30 4.43 11.65
N ALA A 52 14.33 4.91 10.42
CA ALA A 52 15.22 4.44 9.38
C ALA A 52 16.70 4.55 9.77
N LYS A 53 17.10 5.67 10.37
CA LYS A 53 18.48 5.87 10.88
C LYS A 53 18.81 4.92 12.04
N LYS A 54 17.84 4.59 12.89
CA LYS A 54 18.02 3.62 13.99
C LYS A 54 18.17 2.19 13.50
N LEU A 55 17.53 1.85 12.38
CA LEU A 55 17.56 0.53 11.77
C LEU A 55 18.57 0.41 10.64
N ASP A 56 19.39 1.45 10.40
CA ASP A 56 20.38 1.52 9.31
C ASP A 56 19.76 1.27 7.91
N ILE A 57 18.57 1.82 7.69
CA ILE A 57 17.87 1.72 6.40
C ILE A 57 18.44 2.77 5.44
N SER A 58 19.00 2.30 4.33
CA SER A 58 19.60 3.14 3.28
C SER A 58 18.71 3.33 2.05
N VAL A 59 17.67 2.50 1.89
CA VAL A 59 16.77 2.56 0.73
C VAL A 59 15.33 2.37 1.17
N ARG A 60 14.42 3.19 0.64
CA ARG A 60 12.97 3.00 0.77
C ARG A 60 12.36 2.76 -0.61
N TYR A 61 11.62 1.66 -0.73
CA TYR A 61 10.83 1.36 -1.91
C TYR A 61 9.37 1.76 -1.67
N VAL A 62 8.76 2.43 -2.65
CA VAL A 62 7.33 2.80 -2.63
C VAL A 62 6.71 2.48 -3.98
N GLY A 63 5.44 2.11 -3.99
CA GLY A 63 4.71 1.88 -5.23
C GLY A 63 4.39 3.21 -5.93
N GLU A 64 4.47 3.21 -7.26
CA GLU A 64 3.92 4.29 -8.06
C GLU A 64 2.43 4.49 -7.75
N GLU A 65 1.99 5.75 -7.66
CA GLU A 65 0.59 6.07 -7.40
C GLU A 65 0.02 6.98 -8.49
N THR A 66 -1.02 6.49 -9.15
CA THR A 66 -1.66 7.16 -10.28
C THR A 66 -3.08 7.64 -9.98
N LYS A 67 -3.66 7.22 -8.84
CA LYS A 67 -5.07 7.47 -8.50
C LYS A 67 -5.24 8.31 -7.23
N SER A 68 -4.50 8.01 -6.17
CA SER A 68 -4.61 8.71 -4.89
C SER A 68 -3.77 9.99 -4.88
N VAL A 69 -4.43 11.14 -4.76
CA VAL A 69 -3.76 12.45 -4.63
C VAL A 69 -2.86 12.49 -3.41
N VAL A 70 -3.35 11.99 -2.26
CA VAL A 70 -2.61 11.96 -1.00
C VAL A 70 -1.33 11.14 -1.13
N THR A 71 -1.44 9.92 -1.65
CA THR A 71 -0.27 9.05 -1.85
C THR A 71 0.69 9.63 -2.89
N GLY A 72 0.18 10.27 -3.94
CA GLY A 72 0.99 10.96 -4.94
C GLY A 72 1.80 12.12 -4.35
N ILE A 73 1.19 12.95 -3.49
CA ILE A 73 1.86 14.01 -2.75
C ILE A 73 2.94 13.42 -1.84
N TYR A 74 2.61 12.38 -1.08
CA TYR A 74 3.56 11.73 -0.18
C TYR A 74 4.76 11.14 -0.92
N ASN A 75 4.54 10.47 -2.05
CA ASN A 75 5.62 9.94 -2.88
C ASN A 75 6.57 11.05 -3.36
N LYS A 76 6.05 12.19 -3.81
CA LYS A 76 6.87 13.35 -4.22
C LYS A 76 7.69 13.91 -3.07
N ILE A 77 7.11 14.01 -1.88
CA ILE A 77 7.82 14.48 -0.68
C ILE A 77 8.94 13.50 -0.31
N MET A 78 8.68 12.20 -0.33
CA MET A 78 9.71 11.17 -0.09
C MET A 78 10.83 11.21 -1.11
N GLU A 79 10.51 11.33 -2.39
CA GLU A 79 11.48 11.40 -3.48
C GLU A 79 12.42 12.61 -3.36
N SER A 80 11.87 13.75 -2.91
CA SER A 80 12.66 14.97 -2.67
C SER A 80 13.50 14.91 -1.39
N LYS A 81 12.89 14.54 -0.25
CA LYS A 81 13.48 14.73 1.08
C LYS A 81 14.32 13.57 1.58
N LEU A 82 14.02 12.33 1.20
CA LEU A 82 14.78 11.17 1.69
C LEU A 82 16.26 11.19 1.24
N PRO A 83 16.60 11.58 -0.01
CA PRO A 83 18.00 11.69 -0.41
C PRO A 83 18.82 12.67 0.43
N GLU A 84 18.21 13.78 0.88
CA GLU A 84 18.85 14.76 1.78
C GLU A 84 19.21 14.15 3.15
N GLN A 85 18.53 13.07 3.51
CA GLN A 85 18.75 12.33 4.76
C GLN A 85 19.65 11.09 4.59
N GLY A 86 20.22 10.89 3.38
CA GLY A 86 21.06 9.75 3.05
C GLY A 86 20.27 8.47 2.77
N ILE A 87 18.94 8.57 2.53
CA ILE A 87 18.08 7.44 2.26
C ILE A 87 17.62 7.53 0.80
N LYS A 88 17.96 6.55 -0.03
CA LYS A 88 17.50 6.49 -1.41
C LYS A 88 15.99 6.18 -1.45
N CYS A 89 15.21 6.98 -2.18
CA CYS A 89 13.81 6.65 -2.50
C CYS A 89 13.73 6.00 -3.88
N VAL A 90 13.04 4.87 -3.98
CA VAL A 90 12.84 4.15 -5.25
C VAL A 90 11.35 3.96 -5.47
N ILE A 91 10.82 4.62 -6.50
CA ILE A 91 9.43 4.43 -6.93
C ILE A 91 9.38 3.21 -7.84
N VAL A 92 8.64 2.19 -7.43
CA VAL A 92 8.46 0.95 -8.18
C VAL A 92 7.24 1.10 -9.09
N PRO A 93 7.40 0.96 -10.41
CA PRO A 93 6.27 1.05 -11.35
C PRO A 93 5.17 0.04 -11.03
N ARG A 94 3.91 0.41 -11.27
CA ARG A 94 2.79 -0.50 -11.11
C ARG A 94 2.86 -1.65 -12.12
N LYS A 95 2.63 -2.85 -11.62
CA LYS A 95 2.49 -4.02 -12.47
C LYS A 95 1.18 -3.91 -13.28
N LYS A 96 1.25 -4.24 -14.56
CA LYS A 96 0.10 -4.27 -15.45
C LYS A 96 -0.22 -5.71 -15.84
N GLU A 97 -1.50 -5.95 -16.11
CA GLU A 97 -1.96 -7.18 -16.75
C GLU A 97 -1.46 -7.28 -18.20
N LYS A 98 -1.68 -8.43 -18.84
CA LYS A 98 -1.42 -8.62 -20.29
C LYS A 98 -2.25 -7.66 -21.15
N SER A 99 -3.40 -7.23 -20.68
CA SER A 99 -4.28 -6.23 -21.31
C SER A 99 -3.75 -4.79 -21.23
N GLY A 100 -2.70 -4.53 -20.44
CA GLY A 100 -2.17 -3.19 -20.17
C GLY A 100 -2.85 -2.47 -19.00
N VAL A 101 -3.87 -3.06 -18.40
CA VAL A 101 -4.58 -2.51 -17.22
C VAL A 101 -3.72 -2.68 -15.97
N GLU A 102 -3.68 -1.64 -15.11
CA GLU A 102 -2.95 -1.69 -13.84
C GLU A 102 -3.61 -2.65 -12.85
N ILE A 103 -2.81 -3.54 -12.27
CA ILE A 103 -3.26 -4.40 -11.18
C ILE A 103 -3.45 -3.55 -9.92
N SER A 104 -4.66 -3.53 -9.38
CA SER A 104 -4.99 -2.78 -8.17
C SER A 104 -5.86 -3.59 -7.21
N ALA A 105 -5.76 -3.28 -5.92
CA ALA A 105 -6.61 -3.90 -4.92
C ALA A 105 -8.11 -3.62 -5.17
N SER A 106 -8.45 -2.48 -5.77
CA SER A 106 -9.82 -2.13 -6.15
C SER A 106 -10.34 -3.07 -7.22
N ASN A 107 -9.55 -3.38 -8.26
CA ASN A 107 -9.94 -4.32 -9.31
C ASN A 107 -10.14 -5.73 -8.73
N VAL A 108 -9.24 -6.17 -7.84
CA VAL A 108 -9.38 -7.46 -7.17
C VAL A 108 -10.68 -7.52 -6.35
N ARG A 109 -10.98 -6.47 -5.56
CA ARG A 109 -12.22 -6.41 -4.79
C ARG A 109 -13.48 -6.40 -5.67
N LEU A 110 -13.43 -5.70 -6.81
CA LEU A 110 -14.54 -5.70 -7.77
C LEU A 110 -14.81 -7.10 -8.31
N LEU A 111 -13.78 -7.79 -8.78
CA LEU A 111 -13.90 -9.17 -9.27
C LEU A 111 -14.40 -10.13 -8.18
N LEU A 112 -13.96 -9.96 -6.92
CA LEU A 112 -14.47 -10.73 -5.79
C LEU A 112 -15.95 -10.45 -5.52
N LYS A 113 -16.38 -9.20 -5.62
CA LYS A 113 -17.80 -8.80 -5.48
C LYS A 113 -18.67 -9.40 -6.57
N GLU A 114 -18.15 -9.51 -7.79
CA GLU A 114 -18.81 -10.14 -8.94
C GLU A 114 -18.76 -11.68 -8.91
N GLY A 115 -18.14 -12.28 -7.89
CA GLY A 115 -17.94 -13.73 -7.78
C GLY A 115 -16.95 -14.31 -8.79
N ASN A 116 -16.17 -13.46 -9.47
CA ASN A 116 -15.20 -13.87 -10.49
C ASN A 116 -13.85 -14.27 -9.86
N LEU A 117 -13.80 -15.40 -9.20
CA LEU A 117 -12.60 -15.93 -8.55
C LEU A 117 -11.49 -16.29 -9.56
N GLU A 118 -11.84 -16.80 -10.73
CA GLU A 118 -10.83 -17.10 -11.76
C GLU A 118 -10.17 -15.82 -12.29
N GLY A 119 -10.92 -14.72 -12.39
CA GLY A 119 -10.38 -13.42 -12.81
C GLY A 119 -9.30 -12.87 -11.92
N ILE A 120 -9.28 -13.21 -10.63
CA ILE A 120 -8.25 -12.72 -9.71
C ILE A 120 -6.96 -13.56 -9.71
N LYS A 121 -6.98 -14.76 -10.30
CA LYS A 121 -5.87 -15.72 -10.22
C LYS A 121 -4.55 -15.18 -10.80
N GLU A 122 -4.62 -14.42 -11.87
CA GLU A 122 -3.45 -13.78 -12.49
C GLU A 122 -3.08 -12.42 -11.84
N LEU A 123 -3.97 -11.86 -11.01
CA LEU A 123 -3.80 -10.53 -10.41
C LEU A 123 -3.14 -10.57 -9.04
N VAL A 124 -3.22 -11.70 -8.34
CA VAL A 124 -2.74 -11.84 -6.97
C VAL A 124 -1.71 -12.96 -6.85
N PRO A 125 -0.82 -12.92 -5.85
CA PRO A 125 0.05 -14.05 -5.52
C PRO A 125 -0.76 -15.32 -5.22
N GLU A 126 -0.15 -16.49 -5.47
CA GLU A 126 -0.80 -17.79 -5.22
C GLU A 126 -1.28 -17.95 -3.77
N SER A 127 -0.52 -17.43 -2.80
CA SER A 127 -0.93 -17.44 -1.38
C SER A 127 -2.22 -16.65 -1.13
N THR A 128 -2.37 -15.50 -1.79
CA THR A 128 -3.58 -14.68 -1.70
C THR A 128 -4.77 -15.37 -2.37
N TYR A 129 -4.55 -15.99 -3.54
CA TYR A 129 -5.59 -16.78 -4.21
C TYR A 129 -6.06 -17.94 -3.32
N LYS A 130 -5.12 -18.73 -2.77
CA LYS A 130 -5.42 -19.81 -1.81
C LYS A 130 -6.19 -19.32 -0.58
N PHE A 131 -5.83 -18.14 -0.07
CA PHE A 131 -6.57 -17.54 1.04
C PHE A 131 -8.05 -17.31 0.68
N PHE A 132 -8.35 -16.73 -0.49
CA PHE A 132 -9.75 -16.51 -0.89
C PHE A 132 -10.53 -17.82 -1.13
N MET A 133 -9.85 -18.92 -1.41
CA MET A 133 -10.46 -20.25 -1.50
C MET A 133 -10.73 -20.88 -0.13
N SER A 134 -10.14 -20.39 0.95
CA SER A 134 -10.33 -20.87 2.32
C SER A 134 -11.68 -20.41 2.90
N ASP A 135 -12.09 -21.02 4.02
CA ASP A 135 -13.34 -20.64 4.70
C ASP A 135 -13.27 -19.22 5.29
N GLU A 136 -12.10 -18.79 5.75
CA GLU A 136 -11.85 -17.42 6.19
C GLU A 136 -11.96 -16.44 5.02
N GLY A 137 -11.35 -16.76 3.89
CA GLY A 137 -11.42 -15.96 2.67
C GLY A 137 -12.86 -15.80 2.16
N LYS A 138 -13.65 -16.86 2.17
CA LYS A 138 -15.10 -16.82 1.81
C LYS A 138 -15.90 -15.89 2.72
N LYS A 139 -15.57 -15.81 4.01
CA LYS A 139 -16.19 -14.84 4.93
C LYS A 139 -15.85 -13.41 4.56
N ILE A 140 -14.62 -13.17 4.11
CA ILE A 140 -14.20 -11.84 3.64
C ILE A 140 -14.90 -11.47 2.32
N ILE A 141 -15.00 -12.42 1.37
CA ILE A 141 -15.75 -12.20 0.11
C ILE A 141 -17.19 -11.77 0.42
N LYS A 142 -17.91 -12.49 1.30
CA LYS A 142 -19.26 -12.12 1.71
C LYS A 142 -19.37 -10.71 2.30
N LYS A 143 -18.35 -10.25 3.01
CA LYS A 143 -18.30 -8.85 3.49
C LYS A 143 -18.12 -7.88 2.34
N ILE A 144 -17.24 -8.19 1.38
CA ILE A 144 -17.01 -7.36 0.19
C ILE A 144 -18.28 -7.23 -0.66
N GLU A 145 -19.04 -8.31 -0.83
CA GLU A 145 -20.33 -8.32 -1.56
C GLU A 145 -21.35 -7.36 -0.96
N GLN A 146 -21.33 -7.16 0.36
CA GLN A 146 -22.25 -6.28 1.10
C GLN A 146 -21.85 -4.79 1.08
N ILE A 147 -20.64 -4.46 0.65
CA ILE A 147 -20.17 -3.07 0.57
C ILE A 147 -20.72 -2.44 -0.71
N GLU A 148 -21.50 -1.36 -0.60
CA GLU A 148 -22.06 -0.65 -1.75
C GLU A 148 -20.97 -0.04 -2.63
N ASP A 149 -19.95 0.56 -2.02
CA ASP A 149 -18.80 1.15 -2.74
C ASP A 149 -17.51 0.41 -2.40
N VAL A 150 -16.98 -0.34 -3.37
CA VAL A 150 -15.73 -1.13 -3.24
C VAL A 150 -14.50 -0.25 -3.48
N ILE A 151 -14.72 1.02 -3.75
CA ILE A 151 -13.72 1.95 -4.21
C ILE A 151 -13.26 2.84 -3.05
N HIS A 152 -12.00 2.86 -2.85
CA HIS A 152 -11.19 3.94 -2.30
C HIS A 152 -11.08 4.13 -0.80
N TYR A 153 -9.84 3.95 -0.50
CA TYR A 153 -9.17 4.82 0.45
C TYR A 153 -8.47 5.95 -0.32
#